data_72ce569796f7533bf983c7f48c887d1c
#
_entry.id   72ce569796f7533bf983c7f48c887d1c
#
_cell.length_a   1.000
_cell.length_b   1.000
_cell.length_c   1.000
_cell.angle_alpha   90.00
_cell.angle_beta   90.00
_cell.angle_gamma   90.00
#
_symmetry.space_group_name_H-M   'P 1'
#
loop_
_entity.id
_entity.type
_entity.pdbx_description
1 polymer ?
#
loop_
_entity_poly.entity_id
_entity_poly.type
_entity_poly.pdbx_seq_one_letter_code
_entity_poly.pdbx_strand_id
1 'polypeptide(L)'
;MDWQRDLVTWPLNAQSRRIHHPPHQWHVQEMGHGPLALLLHGAGASTHSWREVMPLLAQSHRVIALDLPGQGFSRAGNRRRLGLPGMAGDIAALCTAQGWQPDLILGHSAGGAIALELATRLVTPAGHPPDIACVNAALGPFEGVAGWLFPVLAKVLALNPLTPTLFTLGADKVSRARRLIESTGSRLTPEGLALYARLIGDRAHVDGTLQMMAQWDVAPLLTRLDAIPNRCLLITGSGDLAVPPETSARAATQMPRARTLSLDGLGHVAQEEDAARVLAAILDPKNWPD
;
A
#
# COMPACT_ATOMS: atom_id res chain seq x y z
N MET A 1 15.26 7.07 2.01
CA MET A 1 15.87 7.27 0.67
C MET A 1 16.35 8.71 0.51
N ASP A 2 17.47 8.90 -0.16
CA ASP A 2 17.99 10.24 -0.49
C ASP A 2 17.43 10.70 -1.83
N TRP A 3 16.88 11.92 -1.86
CA TRP A 3 16.20 12.44 -3.06
C TRP A 3 17.14 12.69 -4.22
N GLN A 4 18.31 13.25 -3.97
CA GLN A 4 19.23 13.63 -5.04
C GLN A 4 19.97 12.42 -5.60
N ARG A 5 20.37 11.51 -4.72
CA ARG A 5 21.16 10.34 -5.08
C ARG A 5 20.29 9.19 -5.64
N ASP A 6 19.18 8.89 -4.95
CA ASP A 6 18.46 7.64 -5.16
C ASP A 6 17.31 7.79 -6.18
N LEU A 7 16.72 8.99 -6.31
CA LEU A 7 15.60 9.21 -7.21
C LEU A 7 15.99 9.09 -8.69
N VAL A 8 17.21 9.49 -9.05
CA VAL A 8 17.69 9.49 -10.44
C VAL A 8 17.50 8.15 -11.15
N THR A 9 17.62 7.05 -10.39
CA THR A 9 17.46 5.68 -10.90
C THR A 9 16.20 5.00 -10.37
N TRP A 10 15.26 5.78 -9.80
CA TRP A 10 14.00 5.25 -9.33
C TRP A 10 12.99 5.11 -10.47
N PRO A 11 12.16 4.06 -10.49
CA PRO A 11 11.13 3.93 -11.52
C PRO A 11 10.23 5.17 -11.57
N LEU A 12 9.88 5.60 -12.78
CA LEU A 12 9.00 6.75 -13.03
C LEU A 12 9.47 8.04 -12.33
N ASN A 13 10.78 8.23 -12.21
CA ASN A 13 11.37 9.38 -11.50
C ASN A 13 10.96 10.74 -12.10
N ALA A 14 10.77 10.82 -13.41
CA ALA A 14 10.33 12.04 -14.11
C ALA A 14 8.91 12.49 -13.67
N GLN A 15 8.09 11.59 -13.12
CA GLN A 15 6.75 11.83 -12.59
C GLN A 15 6.77 12.19 -11.11
N SER A 16 7.95 12.20 -10.48
CA SER A 16 8.12 12.38 -9.04
C SER A 16 8.11 13.85 -8.65
N ARG A 17 7.38 14.18 -7.58
CA ARG A 17 7.46 15.47 -6.93
C ARG A 17 7.35 15.36 -5.42
N ARG A 18 7.83 16.38 -4.71
CA ARG A 18 7.64 16.53 -3.27
C ARG A 18 6.48 17.46 -2.98
N ILE A 19 5.69 17.10 -1.98
CA ILE A 19 4.66 17.96 -1.43
C ILE A 19 4.95 18.14 0.06
N HIS A 20 5.04 19.40 0.50
CA HIS A 20 5.09 19.71 1.91
C HIS A 20 3.65 19.95 2.39
N HIS A 21 3.10 19.00 3.12
CA HIS A 21 1.82 19.14 3.80
C HIS A 21 1.96 18.58 5.22
N PRO A 22 1.89 19.43 6.25
CA PRO A 22 2.05 18.99 7.63
C PRO A 22 1.08 17.86 8.02
N PRO A 23 1.56 16.91 8.86
CA PRO A 23 2.86 16.90 9.51
C PRO A 23 3.97 16.26 8.68
N HIS A 24 3.72 15.87 7.42
CA HIS A 24 4.64 15.06 6.62
C HIS A 24 5.24 15.84 5.44
N GLN A 25 6.32 15.29 4.91
CA GLN A 25 6.87 15.58 3.59
C GLN A 25 6.59 14.37 2.69
N TRP A 26 5.78 14.57 1.66
CA TRP A 26 5.30 13.50 0.81
C TRP A 26 6.11 13.41 -0.47
N HIS A 27 6.41 12.19 -0.88
CA HIS A 27 6.77 11.86 -2.25
C HIS A 27 5.54 11.34 -2.96
N VAL A 28 5.29 11.87 -4.14
CA VAL A 28 4.22 11.41 -5.02
C VAL A 28 4.74 11.26 -6.44
N GLN A 29 4.15 10.31 -7.17
CA GLN A 29 4.31 10.17 -8.61
C GLN A 29 2.96 10.40 -9.26
N GLU A 30 2.92 11.19 -10.33
CA GLU A 30 1.70 11.57 -11.00
C GLU A 30 1.85 11.46 -12.51
N MET A 31 0.88 10.82 -13.19
CA MET A 31 0.85 10.71 -14.65
C MET A 31 -0.57 10.50 -15.18
N GLY A 32 -0.74 10.69 -16.49
CA GLY A 32 -2.02 10.53 -17.15
C GLY A 32 -2.99 11.70 -16.90
N HIS A 33 -4.23 11.54 -17.39
CA HIS A 33 -5.31 12.50 -17.27
C HIS A 33 -6.66 11.77 -17.27
N GLY A 34 -7.73 12.46 -16.86
CA GLY A 34 -9.06 11.86 -16.73
C GLY A 34 -9.50 11.67 -15.28
N PRO A 35 -10.39 10.70 -14.97
CA PRO A 35 -10.80 10.37 -13.61
C PRO A 35 -9.62 10.05 -12.74
N LEU A 36 -9.63 10.48 -11.47
CA LEU A 36 -8.48 10.32 -10.58
C LEU A 36 -8.44 8.93 -9.95
N ALA A 37 -7.29 8.25 -10.09
CA ALA A 37 -6.96 7.04 -9.36
C ALA A 37 -5.85 7.32 -8.34
N LEU A 38 -6.12 7.04 -7.05
CA LEU A 38 -5.15 7.16 -5.95
C LEU A 38 -4.61 5.79 -5.58
N LEU A 39 -3.29 5.59 -5.63
CA LEU A 39 -2.61 4.32 -5.41
C LEU A 39 -1.84 4.32 -4.08
N LEU A 40 -2.09 3.32 -3.23
CA LEU A 40 -1.56 3.17 -1.88
C LEU A 40 -0.83 1.84 -1.73
N HIS A 41 0.50 1.89 -1.57
CA HIS A 41 1.34 0.69 -1.43
C HIS A 41 1.23 0.02 -0.06
N GLY A 42 1.73 -1.20 0.06
CA GLY A 42 1.80 -1.98 1.30
C GLY A 42 2.95 -1.56 2.22
N ALA A 43 2.93 -2.02 3.48
CA ALA A 43 3.99 -1.76 4.43
C ALA A 43 5.35 -2.27 3.93
N GLY A 44 6.39 -1.43 4.00
CA GLY A 44 7.74 -1.75 3.54
C GLY A 44 7.96 -1.67 2.03
N ALA A 45 6.94 -1.25 1.27
CA ALA A 45 7.06 -0.91 -0.14
C ALA A 45 7.19 0.62 -0.35
N SER A 46 6.93 1.10 -1.55
CA SER A 46 6.85 2.51 -1.94
C SER A 46 6.13 2.63 -3.28
N THR A 47 6.11 3.80 -3.90
CA THR A 47 5.54 4.02 -5.24
C THR A 47 6.05 3.05 -6.30
N HIS A 48 7.28 2.50 -6.16
CA HIS A 48 7.84 1.51 -7.10
C HIS A 48 6.96 0.27 -7.28
N SER A 49 6.16 -0.07 -6.28
CA SER A 49 5.24 -1.22 -6.34
C SER A 49 4.16 -1.03 -7.42
N TRP A 50 3.96 0.19 -7.86
CA TRP A 50 3.00 0.57 -8.91
C TRP A 50 3.66 0.87 -10.27
N ARG A 51 4.98 0.65 -10.42
CA ARG A 51 5.75 1.03 -11.62
C ARG A 51 5.20 0.46 -12.94
N GLU A 52 4.64 -0.74 -12.89
CA GLU A 52 4.04 -1.40 -14.06
C GLU A 52 2.55 -1.04 -14.20
N VAL A 53 1.82 -0.84 -13.09
CA VAL A 53 0.40 -0.50 -13.09
C VAL A 53 0.16 0.94 -13.54
N MET A 54 0.97 1.88 -13.06
CA MET A 54 0.77 3.31 -13.35
C MET A 54 0.75 3.65 -14.84
N PRO A 55 1.71 3.21 -15.68
CA PRO A 55 1.69 3.52 -17.11
C PRO A 55 0.49 2.94 -17.85
N LEU A 56 0.01 1.76 -17.43
CA LEU A 56 -1.16 1.11 -18.01
C LEU A 56 -2.44 1.86 -17.62
N LEU A 57 -2.61 2.16 -16.34
CA LEU A 57 -3.79 2.86 -15.83
C LEU A 57 -3.86 4.31 -16.32
N ALA A 58 -2.71 4.95 -16.54
CA ALA A 58 -2.60 6.33 -17.03
C ALA A 58 -3.10 6.52 -18.48
N GLN A 59 -3.39 5.45 -19.21
CA GLN A 59 -4.01 5.53 -20.52
C GLN A 59 -5.47 6.04 -20.44
N SER A 60 -6.12 5.88 -19.28
CA SER A 60 -7.53 6.26 -19.07
C SER A 60 -7.78 7.08 -17.81
N HIS A 61 -6.80 7.19 -16.91
CA HIS A 61 -6.94 7.86 -15.62
C HIS A 61 -5.78 8.85 -15.37
N ARG A 62 -6.06 9.87 -14.59
CA ARG A 62 -5.02 10.60 -13.87
C ARG A 62 -4.62 9.77 -12.65
N VAL A 63 -3.39 9.29 -12.62
CA VAL A 63 -2.91 8.36 -11.60
C VAL A 63 -1.97 9.07 -10.65
N ILE A 64 -2.24 8.96 -9.35
CA ILE A 64 -1.38 9.47 -8.28
C ILE A 64 -1.02 8.32 -7.36
N ALA A 65 0.26 8.01 -7.27
CA ALA A 65 0.82 7.12 -6.26
C ALA A 65 1.62 7.92 -5.24
N LEU A 66 1.50 7.58 -3.97
CA LEU A 66 2.27 8.25 -2.91
C LEU A 66 3.06 7.24 -2.08
N ASP A 67 4.23 7.65 -1.60
CA ASP A 67 4.92 6.91 -0.55
C ASP A 67 4.25 7.21 0.80
N LEU A 68 3.91 6.16 1.54
CA LEU A 68 3.35 6.30 2.89
C LEU A 68 4.35 7.02 3.83
N PRO A 69 3.89 7.76 4.85
CA PRO A 69 4.75 8.51 5.74
C PRO A 69 5.87 7.67 6.37
N GLY A 70 7.12 8.10 6.21
CA GLY A 70 8.31 7.39 6.70
C GLY A 70 8.82 6.29 5.79
N GLN A 71 8.18 6.03 4.65
CA GLN A 71 8.60 5.01 3.69
C GLN A 71 9.03 5.66 2.37
N GLY A 72 9.85 4.95 1.58
CA GLY A 72 10.37 5.45 0.33
C GLY A 72 11.08 6.80 0.49
N PHE A 73 10.62 7.81 -0.24
CA PHE A 73 11.12 9.18 -0.17
C PHE A 73 10.25 10.10 0.70
N SER A 74 9.12 9.62 1.23
CA SER A 74 8.29 10.36 2.18
C SER A 74 8.93 10.41 3.56
N ARG A 75 8.78 11.55 4.25
CA ARG A 75 9.30 11.75 5.60
C ARG A 75 8.16 11.93 6.60
N ALA A 76 8.18 11.12 7.66
CA ALA A 76 7.24 11.25 8.76
C ALA A 76 7.65 12.43 9.67
N GLY A 77 6.85 13.48 9.68
CA GLY A 77 7.04 14.61 10.61
C GLY A 77 6.40 14.37 11.97
N ASN A 78 5.49 13.37 12.06
CA ASN A 78 4.90 12.93 13.33
C ASN A 78 4.81 11.40 13.37
N ARG A 79 5.70 10.79 14.13
CA ARG A 79 5.78 9.32 14.25
C ARG A 79 4.57 8.69 14.94
N ARG A 80 3.82 9.44 15.78
CA ARG A 80 2.63 8.92 16.47
C ARG A 80 1.42 8.76 15.56
N ARG A 81 1.51 9.21 14.31
CA ARG A 81 0.43 9.16 13.32
C ARG A 81 0.65 8.09 12.23
N LEU A 82 1.57 7.15 12.46
CA LEU A 82 1.91 6.10 11.49
C LEU A 82 1.00 4.85 11.59
N GLY A 83 0.07 4.81 12.54
CA GLY A 83 -1.00 3.81 12.58
C GLY A 83 -2.11 4.11 11.56
N LEU A 84 -2.98 3.11 11.31
CA LEU A 84 -4.00 3.14 10.26
C LEU A 84 -4.89 4.40 10.29
N PRO A 85 -5.54 4.80 11.39
CA PRO A 85 -6.40 5.99 11.39
C PRO A 85 -5.62 7.29 11.16
N GLY A 86 -4.39 7.36 11.67
CA GLY A 86 -3.51 8.52 11.52
C GLY A 86 -3.08 8.72 10.08
N MET A 87 -2.61 7.65 9.42
CA MET A 87 -2.22 7.70 8.01
C MET A 87 -3.40 8.05 7.11
N ALA A 88 -4.55 7.41 7.29
CA ALA A 88 -5.74 7.71 6.50
C ALA A 88 -6.18 9.18 6.69
N GLY A 89 -6.16 9.70 7.92
CA GLY A 89 -6.48 11.10 8.20
C GLY A 89 -5.52 12.07 7.51
N ASP A 90 -4.21 11.78 7.51
CA ASP A 90 -3.20 12.62 6.88
C ASP A 90 -3.25 12.56 5.35
N ILE A 91 -3.56 11.39 4.77
CA ILE A 91 -3.79 11.24 3.32
C ILE A 91 -5.06 11.99 2.90
N ALA A 92 -6.14 11.90 3.66
CA ALA A 92 -7.37 12.66 3.38
C ALA A 92 -7.12 14.18 3.41
N ALA A 93 -6.36 14.67 4.41
CA ALA A 93 -5.97 16.07 4.50
C ALA A 93 -5.09 16.50 3.32
N LEU A 94 -4.15 15.65 2.90
CA LEU A 94 -3.33 15.89 1.71
C LEU A 94 -4.20 15.97 0.45
N CYS A 95 -5.14 15.04 0.26
CA CYS A 95 -6.07 15.05 -0.86
C CYS A 95 -6.88 16.35 -0.90
N THR A 96 -7.42 16.78 0.24
CA THR A 96 -8.15 18.05 0.35
C THR A 96 -7.27 19.24 -0.02
N ALA A 97 -6.05 19.31 0.51
CA ALA A 97 -5.12 20.41 0.25
C ALA A 97 -4.65 20.48 -1.21
N GLN A 98 -4.61 19.35 -1.90
CA GLN A 98 -4.23 19.27 -3.31
C GLN A 98 -5.43 19.33 -4.28
N GLY A 99 -6.66 19.38 -3.78
CA GLY A 99 -7.87 19.30 -4.59
C GLY A 99 -8.05 17.92 -5.27
N TRP A 100 -7.52 16.87 -4.66
CA TRP A 100 -7.65 15.51 -5.19
C TRP A 100 -8.95 14.88 -4.72
N GLN A 101 -9.79 14.56 -5.69
CA GLN A 101 -11.07 13.88 -5.49
C GLN A 101 -11.04 12.56 -6.29
N PRO A 102 -10.52 11.47 -5.70
CA PRO A 102 -10.36 10.22 -6.43
C PRO A 102 -11.71 9.60 -6.79
N ASP A 103 -11.81 9.11 -8.03
CA ASP A 103 -12.90 8.25 -8.49
C ASP A 103 -12.61 6.78 -8.12
N LEU A 104 -11.32 6.43 -8.07
CA LEU A 104 -10.83 5.10 -7.70
C LEU A 104 -9.72 5.21 -6.65
N ILE A 105 -9.79 4.41 -5.60
CA ILE A 105 -8.67 4.21 -4.67
C ILE A 105 -8.21 2.76 -4.81
N LEU A 106 -6.93 2.56 -5.16
CA LEU A 106 -6.31 1.26 -5.31
C LEU A 106 -5.29 1.05 -4.20
N GLY A 107 -5.52 0.06 -3.34
CA GLY A 107 -4.65 -0.23 -2.21
C GLY A 107 -4.11 -1.65 -2.22
N HIS A 108 -2.81 -1.81 -1.91
CA HIS A 108 -2.17 -3.11 -1.74
C HIS A 108 -1.87 -3.36 -0.26
N SER A 109 -2.19 -4.55 0.24
CA SER A 109 -1.85 -4.99 1.62
C SER A 109 -2.33 -3.96 2.66
N ALA A 110 -1.42 -3.35 3.43
CA ALA A 110 -1.73 -2.26 4.35
C ALA A 110 -2.39 -1.06 3.65
N GLY A 111 -1.98 -0.75 2.40
CA GLY A 111 -2.62 0.28 1.57
C GLY A 111 -4.09 -0.03 1.27
N GLY A 112 -4.48 -1.32 1.20
CA GLY A 112 -5.88 -1.73 1.08
C GLY A 112 -6.70 -1.40 2.32
N ALA A 113 -6.17 -1.65 3.52
CA ALA A 113 -6.82 -1.25 4.76
C ALA A 113 -6.91 0.29 4.88
N ILE A 114 -5.87 1.02 4.44
CA ILE A 114 -5.91 2.49 4.39
C ILE A 114 -6.97 2.97 3.38
N ALA A 115 -7.11 2.32 2.22
CA ALA A 115 -8.14 2.66 1.23
C ALA A 115 -9.55 2.54 1.82
N LEU A 116 -9.83 1.46 2.56
CA LEU A 116 -11.11 1.27 3.25
C LEU A 116 -11.32 2.27 4.41
N GLU A 117 -10.27 2.63 5.14
CA GLU A 117 -10.35 3.68 6.17
C GLU A 117 -10.59 5.07 5.56
N LEU A 118 -10.20 5.30 4.31
CA LEU A 118 -10.49 6.52 3.55
C LEU A 118 -11.92 6.56 2.97
N ALA A 119 -12.61 5.44 2.92
CA ALA A 119 -13.92 5.26 2.28
C ALA A 119 -14.95 6.34 2.65
N THR A 120 -15.00 6.72 3.92
CA THR A 120 -15.95 7.72 4.46
C THR A 120 -15.36 9.13 4.53
N ARG A 121 -14.13 9.33 4.07
CA ARG A 121 -13.38 10.60 4.21
C ARG A 121 -13.21 11.34 2.89
N LEU A 122 -13.35 10.64 1.76
CA LEU A 122 -13.14 11.18 0.42
C LEU A 122 -14.41 11.01 -0.42
N VAL A 123 -14.60 11.95 -1.32
CA VAL A 123 -15.69 11.93 -2.30
C VAL A 123 -15.15 12.24 -3.70
N THR A 124 -15.81 11.71 -4.71
CA THR A 124 -15.55 12.02 -6.11
C THR A 124 -15.96 13.46 -6.46
N PRO A 125 -15.59 14.00 -7.62
CA PRO A 125 -16.07 15.30 -8.08
C PRO A 125 -17.61 15.40 -8.16
N ALA A 126 -18.31 14.29 -8.34
CA ALA A 126 -19.76 14.20 -8.36
C ALA A 126 -20.39 14.08 -6.96
N GLY A 127 -19.59 14.08 -5.89
CA GLY A 127 -20.06 13.98 -4.50
C GLY A 127 -20.41 12.56 -4.04
N HIS A 128 -20.06 11.53 -4.83
CA HIS A 128 -20.27 10.12 -4.45
C HIS A 128 -19.03 9.52 -3.76
N PRO A 129 -19.18 8.43 -2.99
CA PRO A 129 -18.03 7.66 -2.51
C PRO A 129 -17.20 7.13 -3.69
N PRO A 130 -15.85 7.19 -3.62
CA PRO A 130 -14.99 6.59 -4.66
C PRO A 130 -15.11 5.08 -4.68
N ASP A 131 -14.89 4.46 -5.84
CA ASP A 131 -14.70 3.01 -5.93
C ASP A 131 -13.39 2.59 -5.25
N ILE A 132 -13.37 1.43 -4.60
CA ILE A 132 -12.19 0.92 -3.89
C ILE A 132 -11.80 -0.44 -4.43
N ALA A 133 -10.60 -0.56 -4.98
CA ALA A 133 -9.98 -1.83 -5.32
C ALA A 133 -8.85 -2.15 -4.33
N CYS A 134 -8.89 -3.33 -3.75
CA CYS A 134 -7.87 -3.80 -2.83
C CYS A 134 -7.17 -5.04 -3.40
N VAL A 135 -5.85 -5.04 -3.41
CA VAL A 135 -5.04 -6.21 -3.77
C VAL A 135 -4.41 -6.78 -2.50
N ASN A 136 -4.77 -8.01 -2.16
CA ASN A 136 -4.24 -8.73 -0.98
C ASN A 136 -4.30 -7.88 0.30
N ALA A 137 -5.46 -7.24 0.56
CA ALA A 137 -5.61 -6.28 1.64
C ALA A 137 -5.40 -6.89 3.04
N ALA A 138 -4.64 -6.20 3.88
CA ALA A 138 -4.36 -6.62 5.26
C ALA A 138 -5.58 -6.36 6.18
N LEU A 139 -6.65 -7.14 6.02
CA LEU A 139 -7.95 -7.03 6.69
C LEU A 139 -8.18 -8.09 7.78
N GLY A 140 -7.14 -8.76 8.25
CA GLY A 140 -7.23 -9.73 9.32
C GLY A 140 -6.28 -9.43 10.45
N PRO A 141 -6.59 -9.89 11.68
CA PRO A 141 -5.55 -10.03 12.67
C PRO A 141 -4.53 -11.02 12.10
N PHE A 142 -3.26 -10.78 12.35
CA PHE A 142 -2.25 -11.82 12.11
C PHE A 142 -2.65 -13.04 12.96
N GLU A 143 -3.04 -14.15 12.31
CA GLU A 143 -3.51 -15.35 13.00
C GLU A 143 -2.34 -16.19 13.55
N GLY A 144 -2.58 -16.95 14.61
CA GLY A 144 -1.60 -17.84 15.23
C GLY A 144 -0.57 -17.14 16.11
N VAL A 145 0.52 -17.84 16.40
CA VAL A 145 1.61 -17.32 17.25
C VAL A 145 2.25 -16.06 16.64
N ALA A 146 2.29 -15.96 15.32
CA ALA A 146 2.72 -14.76 14.62
C ALA A 146 1.78 -13.55 14.85
N GLY A 147 0.50 -13.78 15.11
CA GLY A 147 -0.50 -12.73 15.23
C GLY A 147 -0.31 -11.79 16.41
N TRP A 148 0.07 -12.30 17.57
CA TRP A 148 0.38 -11.46 18.73
C TRP A 148 1.88 -11.17 18.86
N LEU A 149 2.73 -12.09 18.38
CA LEU A 149 4.18 -11.94 18.50
C LEU A 149 4.70 -10.86 17.52
N PHE A 150 4.16 -10.77 16.31
CA PHE A 150 4.64 -9.85 15.28
C PHE A 150 4.45 -8.37 15.67
N PRO A 151 3.28 -7.90 16.14
CA PRO A 151 3.12 -6.53 16.65
C PRO A 151 3.97 -6.26 17.90
N VAL A 152 4.09 -7.24 18.82
CA VAL A 152 4.94 -7.09 20.01
C VAL A 152 6.42 -7.02 19.62
N LEU A 153 6.86 -7.91 18.74
CA LEU A 153 8.23 -7.89 18.24
C LEU A 153 8.52 -6.60 17.47
N ALA A 154 7.59 -6.16 16.62
CA ALA A 154 7.71 -4.88 15.90
C ALA A 154 7.81 -3.69 16.89
N LYS A 155 7.02 -3.68 17.97
CA LYS A 155 7.13 -2.65 19.03
C LYS A 155 8.51 -2.70 19.70
N VAL A 156 8.99 -3.87 20.10
CA VAL A 156 10.34 -4.02 20.72
C VAL A 156 11.43 -3.58 19.77
N LEU A 157 11.34 -3.98 18.49
CA LEU A 157 12.30 -3.59 17.46
C LEU A 157 12.23 -2.08 17.15
N ALA A 158 11.04 -1.49 17.11
CA ALA A 158 10.85 -0.06 16.88
C ALA A 158 11.34 0.82 18.03
N LEU A 159 11.34 0.30 19.27
CA LEU A 159 11.84 1.00 20.45
C LEU A 159 13.38 1.02 20.54
N ASN A 160 14.07 0.09 19.87
CA ASN A 160 15.51 0.04 19.88
C ASN A 160 16.08 0.87 18.70
N PRO A 161 16.77 2.00 18.96
CA PRO A 161 17.29 2.89 17.91
C PRO A 161 18.37 2.26 17.05
N LEU A 162 18.95 1.13 17.46
CA LEU A 162 19.95 0.38 16.69
C LEU A 162 19.29 -0.60 15.69
N THR A 163 18.05 -0.98 15.89
CA THR A 163 17.36 -1.96 15.04
C THR A 163 17.39 -1.59 13.55
N PRO A 164 17.02 -0.37 13.13
CA PRO A 164 17.07 -0.02 11.71
C PRO A 164 18.49 -0.12 11.15
N THR A 165 19.50 0.23 11.95
CA THR A 165 20.90 0.10 11.54
C THR A 165 21.31 -1.37 11.38
N LEU A 166 20.96 -2.24 12.35
CA LEU A 166 21.23 -3.67 12.27
C LEU A 166 20.54 -4.32 11.07
N PHE A 167 19.30 -3.93 10.80
CA PHE A 167 18.56 -4.41 9.62
C PHE A 167 19.20 -3.99 8.30
N THR A 168 19.85 -2.83 8.25
CA THR A 168 20.51 -2.33 7.03
C THR A 168 21.93 -2.85 6.85
N LEU A 169 22.55 -3.44 7.90
CA LEU A 169 23.88 -4.06 7.81
C LEU A 169 23.81 -5.39 7.04
N GLY A 170 24.87 -5.68 6.32
CA GLY A 170 25.04 -6.90 5.54
C GLY A 170 25.18 -6.63 4.04
N ALA A 171 26.05 -7.40 3.39
CA ALA A 171 26.44 -7.18 2.01
C ALA A 171 25.38 -7.64 1.01
N ASP A 172 24.64 -8.72 1.30
CA ASP A 172 23.72 -9.35 0.37
C ASP A 172 22.25 -8.92 0.60
N LYS A 173 21.96 -7.66 0.24
CA LYS A 173 20.61 -7.09 0.36
C LYS A 173 19.64 -7.68 -0.67
N VAL A 174 20.12 -8.09 -1.83
CA VAL A 174 19.28 -8.66 -2.89
C VAL A 174 18.76 -10.04 -2.48
N SER A 175 19.62 -10.93 -1.95
CA SER A 175 19.15 -12.23 -1.44
C SER A 175 18.23 -12.09 -0.23
N ARG A 176 18.41 -11.07 0.59
CA ARG A 176 17.50 -10.77 1.71
C ARG A 176 16.14 -10.30 1.19
N ALA A 177 16.11 -9.40 0.22
CA ALA A 177 14.87 -8.96 -0.45
C ALA A 177 14.18 -10.16 -1.12
N ARG A 178 14.93 -11.02 -1.80
CA ARG A 178 14.41 -12.24 -2.43
C ARG A 178 13.73 -13.14 -1.39
N ARG A 179 14.41 -13.49 -0.30
CA ARG A 179 13.84 -14.34 0.77
C ARG A 179 12.59 -13.72 1.37
N LEU A 180 12.58 -12.40 1.58
CA LEU A 180 11.40 -11.70 2.09
C LEU A 180 10.22 -11.82 1.13
N ILE A 181 10.41 -11.53 -0.14
CA ILE A 181 9.36 -11.60 -1.16
C ILE A 181 8.88 -13.05 -1.36
N GLU A 182 9.80 -14.01 -1.49
CA GLU A 182 9.45 -15.42 -1.67
C GLU A 182 8.69 -15.99 -0.46
N SER A 183 8.99 -15.51 0.77
CA SER A 183 8.23 -15.92 1.97
C SER A 183 6.77 -15.45 1.96
N THR A 184 6.42 -14.50 1.12
CA THR A 184 5.03 -14.04 0.90
C THR A 184 4.30 -14.76 -0.22
N GLY A 185 4.92 -15.81 -0.80
CA GLY A 185 4.37 -16.55 -1.94
C GLY A 185 4.63 -15.90 -3.29
N SER A 186 5.31 -14.77 -3.34
CA SER A 186 5.52 -13.98 -4.55
C SER A 186 6.88 -14.21 -5.18
N ARG A 187 6.97 -13.95 -6.49
CA ARG A 187 8.22 -13.96 -7.24
C ARG A 187 8.35 -12.70 -8.07
N LEU A 188 9.47 -12.01 -7.92
CA LEU A 188 9.77 -10.81 -8.67
C LEU A 188 10.98 -10.98 -9.59
N THR A 189 11.04 -10.13 -10.61
CA THR A 189 12.21 -10.01 -11.48
C THR A 189 13.43 -9.52 -10.69
N PRO A 190 14.66 -9.73 -11.20
CA PRO A 190 15.86 -9.19 -10.58
C PRO A 190 15.78 -7.67 -10.33
N GLU A 191 15.18 -6.93 -11.25
CA GLU A 191 14.97 -5.48 -11.17
C GLU A 191 14.04 -5.12 -10.01
N GLY A 192 12.91 -5.83 -9.87
CA GLY A 192 11.98 -5.67 -8.75
C GLY A 192 12.66 -5.95 -7.40
N LEU A 193 13.43 -7.04 -7.33
CA LEU A 193 14.19 -7.39 -6.12
C LEU A 193 15.26 -6.35 -5.77
N ALA A 194 15.91 -5.74 -6.77
CA ALA A 194 16.90 -4.68 -6.56
C ALA A 194 16.26 -3.42 -5.93
N LEU A 195 15.02 -3.09 -6.28
CA LEU A 195 14.28 -1.97 -5.67
C LEU A 195 14.00 -2.25 -4.18
N TYR A 196 13.51 -3.43 -3.84
CA TYR A 196 13.33 -3.83 -2.45
C TYR A 196 14.66 -3.87 -1.68
N ALA A 197 15.76 -4.33 -2.31
CA ALA A 197 17.09 -4.32 -1.70
C ALA A 197 17.56 -2.89 -1.33
N ARG A 198 17.20 -1.88 -2.13
CA ARG A 198 17.46 -0.48 -1.81
C ARG A 198 16.63 -0.01 -0.61
N LEU A 199 15.36 -0.37 -0.55
CA LEU A 199 14.46 0.00 0.56
C LEU A 199 14.92 -0.62 1.88
N ILE A 200 15.18 -1.94 1.93
CA ILE A 200 15.67 -2.60 3.15
C ILE A 200 17.08 -2.17 3.54
N GLY A 201 17.83 -1.56 2.61
CA GLY A 201 19.11 -0.94 2.84
C GLY A 201 19.07 0.50 3.34
N ASP A 202 17.89 1.11 3.39
CA ASP A 202 17.72 2.50 3.84
C ASP A 202 17.18 2.54 5.27
N ARG A 203 17.98 3.11 6.18
CA ARG A 203 17.66 3.15 7.61
C ARG A 203 16.36 3.89 7.91
N ALA A 204 16.10 5.00 7.21
CA ALA A 204 14.90 5.79 7.45
C ALA A 204 13.64 5.06 7.00
N HIS A 205 13.70 4.36 5.85
CA HIS A 205 12.62 3.53 5.36
C HIS A 205 12.32 2.36 6.31
N VAL A 206 13.35 1.64 6.77
CA VAL A 206 13.18 0.53 7.74
C VAL A 206 12.58 1.04 9.05
N ASP A 207 13.08 2.16 9.58
CA ASP A 207 12.55 2.78 10.80
C ASP A 207 11.06 3.15 10.63
N GLY A 208 10.71 3.83 9.53
CA GLY A 208 9.32 4.21 9.24
C GLY A 208 8.39 3.01 9.11
N THR A 209 8.83 1.95 8.44
CA THR A 209 8.08 0.70 8.31
C THR A 209 7.85 0.04 9.68
N LEU A 210 8.88 -0.07 10.51
CA LEU A 210 8.76 -0.65 11.86
C LEU A 210 7.84 0.19 12.75
N GLN A 211 7.93 1.52 12.69
CA GLN A 211 7.04 2.42 13.43
C GLN A 211 5.58 2.28 12.99
N MET A 212 5.32 2.13 11.70
CA MET A 212 3.99 1.83 11.18
C MET A 212 3.48 0.50 11.74
N MET A 213 4.24 -0.58 11.62
CA MET A 213 3.85 -1.91 12.08
C MET A 213 3.61 -1.97 13.60
N ALA A 214 4.42 -1.23 14.37
CA ALA A 214 4.26 -1.14 15.83
C ALA A 214 2.95 -0.46 16.27
N GLN A 215 2.35 0.36 15.41
CA GLN A 215 1.11 1.09 15.64
C GLN A 215 -0.06 0.52 14.83
N TRP A 216 0.19 -0.55 14.07
CA TRP A 216 -0.82 -1.13 13.20
C TRP A 216 -1.91 -1.82 14.01
N ASP A 217 -3.14 -1.33 13.88
CA ASP A 217 -4.33 -1.92 14.44
C ASP A 217 -5.47 -1.78 13.43
N VAL A 218 -5.92 -2.90 12.89
CA VAL A 218 -7.02 -2.98 11.93
C VAL A 218 -8.37 -3.28 12.60
N ALA A 219 -8.36 -3.70 13.87
CA ALA A 219 -9.58 -4.12 14.54
C ALA A 219 -10.70 -3.05 14.55
N PRO A 220 -10.42 -1.75 14.78
CA PRO A 220 -11.46 -0.73 14.70
C PRO A 220 -12.07 -0.55 13.30
N LEU A 221 -11.31 -0.81 12.23
CA LEU A 221 -11.85 -0.81 10.86
C LEU A 221 -12.77 -2.02 10.66
N LEU A 222 -12.36 -3.20 11.10
CA LEU A 222 -13.13 -4.43 10.94
C LEU A 222 -14.51 -4.38 11.63
N THR A 223 -14.65 -3.61 12.70
CA THR A 223 -15.96 -3.42 13.37
C THR A 223 -16.91 -2.47 12.63
N ARG A 224 -16.48 -1.86 11.53
CA ARG A 224 -17.24 -0.84 10.77
C ARG A 224 -17.34 -1.16 9.27
N LEU A 225 -17.03 -2.38 8.87
CA LEU A 225 -17.09 -2.77 7.45
C LEU A 225 -18.50 -2.65 6.86
N ASP A 226 -19.52 -2.87 7.67
CA ASP A 226 -20.94 -2.71 7.31
C ASP A 226 -21.35 -1.26 7.02
N ALA A 227 -20.60 -0.30 7.54
CA ALA A 227 -20.82 1.12 7.31
C ALA A 227 -20.09 1.68 6.07
N ILE A 228 -19.32 0.86 5.31
CA ILE A 228 -18.61 1.29 4.11
C ILE A 228 -19.57 1.31 2.91
N PRO A 229 -19.92 2.52 2.38
CA PRO A 229 -20.93 2.65 1.32
C PRO A 229 -20.36 2.41 -0.08
N ASN A 230 -19.04 2.33 -0.21
CA ASN A 230 -18.31 2.26 -1.46
C ASN A 230 -18.51 0.92 -2.17
N ARG A 231 -18.48 0.93 -3.50
CA ARG A 231 -18.27 -0.31 -4.24
C ARG A 231 -16.83 -0.77 -3.99
N CYS A 232 -16.67 -2.00 -3.55
CA CYS A 232 -15.37 -2.54 -3.17
C CYS A 232 -15.07 -3.83 -3.94
N LEU A 233 -13.94 -3.87 -4.64
CA LEU A 233 -13.41 -5.07 -5.28
C LEU A 233 -12.19 -5.54 -4.50
N LEU A 234 -12.30 -6.70 -3.84
CA LEU A 234 -11.23 -7.31 -3.06
C LEU A 234 -10.56 -8.41 -3.90
N ILE A 235 -9.41 -8.11 -4.47
CA ILE A 235 -8.62 -9.02 -5.31
C ILE A 235 -7.61 -9.76 -4.43
N THR A 236 -7.52 -11.07 -4.59
CA THR A 236 -6.56 -11.91 -3.87
C THR A 236 -5.74 -12.75 -4.84
N GLY A 237 -4.45 -12.90 -4.56
CA GLY A 237 -3.63 -13.92 -5.18
C GLY A 237 -3.82 -15.25 -4.47
N SER A 238 -4.09 -16.34 -5.22
CA SER A 238 -4.30 -17.68 -4.62
C SER A 238 -3.04 -18.24 -3.93
N GLY A 239 -1.87 -17.71 -4.27
CA GLY A 239 -0.58 -18.05 -3.67
C GLY A 239 -0.10 -17.11 -2.56
N ASP A 240 -0.95 -16.19 -2.07
CA ASP A 240 -0.58 -15.26 -1.00
C ASP A 240 -0.36 -15.99 0.32
N LEU A 241 0.90 -16.02 0.79
CA LEU A 241 1.31 -16.62 2.07
C LEU A 241 1.42 -15.59 3.20
N ALA A 242 1.27 -14.29 2.91
CA ALA A 242 1.35 -13.23 3.90
C ALA A 242 -0.04 -12.85 4.45
N VAL A 243 -1.03 -12.75 3.57
CA VAL A 243 -2.43 -12.47 3.93
C VAL A 243 -3.32 -13.55 3.28
N PRO A 244 -3.83 -14.50 4.07
CA PRO A 244 -4.67 -15.56 3.55
C PRO A 244 -5.87 -14.99 2.76
N PRO A 245 -6.17 -15.52 1.53
CA PRO A 245 -7.28 -15.02 0.71
C PRO A 245 -8.63 -15.01 1.41
N GLU A 246 -8.85 -15.93 2.36
CA GLU A 246 -10.05 -16.02 3.20
C GLU A 246 -10.29 -14.76 4.03
N THR A 247 -9.25 -14.00 4.33
CA THR A 247 -9.33 -12.72 5.05
C THR A 247 -10.18 -11.71 4.27
N SER A 248 -9.92 -11.57 2.97
CA SER A 248 -10.72 -10.72 2.08
C SER A 248 -12.13 -11.25 1.89
N ALA A 249 -12.29 -12.58 1.78
CA ALA A 249 -13.62 -13.20 1.67
C ALA A 249 -14.48 -12.93 2.91
N ARG A 250 -13.92 -13.10 4.12
CA ARG A 250 -14.61 -12.76 5.39
C ARG A 250 -14.97 -11.28 5.47
N ALA A 251 -14.08 -10.38 5.08
CA ALA A 251 -14.37 -8.95 5.07
C ALA A 251 -15.51 -8.62 4.11
N ALA A 252 -15.51 -9.20 2.91
CA ALA A 252 -16.55 -8.96 1.91
C ALA A 252 -17.96 -9.35 2.40
N THR A 253 -18.10 -10.40 3.22
CA THR A 253 -19.41 -10.80 3.75
C THR A 253 -20.01 -9.78 4.73
N GLN A 254 -19.20 -8.87 5.25
CA GLN A 254 -19.65 -7.82 6.18
C GLN A 254 -19.88 -6.48 5.48
N MET A 255 -19.44 -6.33 4.22
CA MET A 255 -19.53 -5.08 3.46
C MET A 255 -20.76 -5.10 2.54
N PRO A 256 -21.60 -4.04 2.53
CA PRO A 256 -22.85 -4.01 1.75
C PRO A 256 -22.60 -4.15 0.24
N ARG A 257 -21.52 -3.62 -0.26
CA ARG A 257 -21.19 -3.53 -1.69
C ARG A 257 -19.76 -3.99 -1.94
N ALA A 258 -19.47 -5.25 -1.60
CA ALA A 258 -18.16 -5.84 -1.85
C ALA A 258 -18.25 -7.10 -2.71
N ARG A 259 -17.24 -7.31 -3.54
CA ARG A 259 -17.02 -8.52 -4.32
C ARG A 259 -15.58 -8.97 -4.17
N THR A 260 -15.37 -10.28 -4.13
CA THR A 260 -14.04 -10.88 -4.14
C THR A 260 -13.70 -11.46 -5.50
N LEU A 261 -12.44 -11.37 -5.89
CA LEU A 261 -11.91 -11.99 -7.09
C LEU A 261 -10.55 -12.63 -6.77
N SER A 262 -10.40 -13.90 -7.07
CA SER A 262 -9.12 -14.61 -6.92
C SER A 262 -8.36 -14.65 -8.24
N LEU A 263 -7.08 -14.34 -8.20
CA LEU A 263 -6.15 -14.46 -9.32
C LEU A 263 -5.19 -15.63 -9.07
N ASP A 264 -5.39 -16.70 -9.84
CA ASP A 264 -4.64 -17.93 -9.65
C ASP A 264 -3.14 -17.76 -9.90
N GLY A 265 -2.33 -18.35 -9.02
CA GLY A 265 -0.86 -18.42 -9.14
C GLY A 265 -0.12 -17.16 -8.74
N LEU A 266 -0.82 -16.05 -8.38
CA LEU A 266 -0.18 -14.84 -7.87
C LEU A 266 -0.03 -14.91 -6.36
N GLY A 267 1.08 -14.35 -5.85
CA GLY A 267 1.36 -14.21 -4.42
C GLY A 267 0.93 -12.87 -3.86
N HIS A 268 1.56 -12.44 -2.76
CA HIS A 268 1.18 -11.24 -2.02
C HIS A 268 1.35 -9.94 -2.81
N VAL A 269 2.41 -9.80 -3.60
CA VAL A 269 2.67 -8.58 -4.40
C VAL A 269 2.17 -8.76 -5.85
N ALA A 270 0.94 -9.27 -5.99
CA ALA A 270 0.32 -9.65 -7.27
C ALA A 270 0.39 -8.54 -8.33
N GLN A 271 0.27 -7.27 -7.95
CA GLN A 271 0.37 -6.12 -8.85
C GLN A 271 1.78 -5.89 -9.41
N GLU A 272 2.81 -6.50 -8.81
CA GLU A 272 4.19 -6.48 -9.31
C GLU A 272 4.54 -7.76 -10.08
N GLU A 273 3.82 -8.85 -9.85
CA GLU A 273 3.99 -10.12 -10.55
C GLU A 273 3.30 -10.10 -11.92
N ASP A 274 2.07 -9.57 -11.98
CA ASP A 274 1.28 -9.46 -13.21
C ASP A 274 0.36 -8.21 -13.15
N ALA A 275 0.95 -7.06 -13.41
CA ALA A 275 0.25 -5.77 -13.40
C ALA A 275 -0.91 -5.73 -14.41
N ALA A 276 -0.72 -6.34 -15.59
CA ALA A 276 -1.73 -6.33 -16.64
C ALA A 276 -2.97 -7.12 -16.23
N ARG A 277 -2.78 -8.29 -15.60
CA ARG A 277 -3.88 -9.13 -15.14
C ARG A 277 -4.63 -8.49 -13.96
N VAL A 278 -3.90 -7.90 -13.01
CA VAL A 278 -4.52 -7.17 -11.89
C VAL A 278 -5.31 -5.99 -12.41
N LEU A 279 -4.76 -5.22 -13.34
CA LEU A 279 -5.43 -4.05 -13.89
C LEU A 279 -6.64 -4.43 -14.75
N ALA A 280 -6.54 -5.49 -15.57
CA ALA A 280 -7.70 -6.02 -16.32
C ALA A 280 -8.85 -6.42 -15.39
N ALA A 281 -8.53 -7.02 -14.23
CA ALA A 281 -9.53 -7.36 -13.23
C ALA A 281 -10.21 -6.11 -12.64
N ILE A 282 -9.48 -5.04 -12.41
CA ILE A 282 -10.00 -3.77 -11.86
C ILE A 282 -10.84 -3.03 -12.90
N LEU A 283 -10.41 -3.01 -14.16
CA LEU A 283 -11.08 -2.24 -15.22
C LEU A 283 -12.31 -2.96 -15.84
N ASP A 284 -12.49 -4.26 -15.56
CA ASP A 284 -13.70 -4.97 -16.02
C ASP A 284 -14.90 -4.64 -15.10
N PRO A 285 -15.93 -3.92 -15.60
CA PRO A 285 -17.10 -3.58 -14.80
C PRO A 285 -17.85 -4.80 -14.24
N LYS A 286 -17.72 -5.96 -14.88
CA LYS A 286 -18.38 -7.21 -14.44
C LYS A 286 -17.84 -7.73 -13.12
N ASN A 287 -16.65 -7.31 -12.73
CA ASN A 287 -16.02 -7.74 -11.48
C ASN A 287 -16.47 -6.90 -10.27
N TRP A 288 -17.14 -5.78 -10.51
CA TRP A 288 -17.60 -4.89 -9.46
C TRP A 288 -19.00 -5.27 -8.95
N PRO A 289 -19.33 -5.00 -7.68
CA PRO A 289 -20.70 -5.10 -7.20
C PRO A 289 -21.58 -4.02 -7.83
N ASP A 290 -22.89 -4.28 -7.86
CA ASP A 290 -23.91 -3.35 -8.34
C ASP A 290 -24.00 -2.08 -7.47
#